data_67b546e6058b3a56a4ea2ebac576bf32
#
_entry.id   67b546e6058b3a56a4ea2ebac576bf32
#
_cell.length_a   1.000
_cell.length_b   1.000
_cell.length_c   1.000
_cell.angle_alpha   90.00
_cell.angle_beta   90.00
_cell.angle_gamma   90.00
#
_symmetry.space_group_name_H-M   'P 1'
#
loop_
_entity.id
_entity.type
_entity.pdbx_description
1 polymer ?
#
loop_
_entity_poly.entity_id
_entity_poly.type
_entity_poly.pdbx_seq_one_letter_code
_entity_poly.pdbx_strand_id
1 'polypeptide(L)'
;MAIPLLESIDITGKTITADALLTQRKIAEYAVEHDAHYLFIAKDNQPTLAADIRLLFAERGEPDFREPLNLEHGRLETRAIWTSTALNDYLDFPYLGQVVAIERQTIAKKTGKTSTEMVYGVTDHSPESASPERLLAFNRGHWGIEAHHYILDWNWDEDRGRLRTGHGPENMTRLRRFAVGLIKAKSDDSVAATIAKLARRGRRVFDYLLMTDNAKPRPSRSVTQEG
;
A
#
# COMPACT_ATOMS: atom_id res chain seq x y z
N MET A 1 13.02 12.32 -8.02
CA MET A 1 11.60 12.75 -8.05
C MET A 1 10.80 12.37 -6.79
N ALA A 2 11.14 11.32 -6.03
CA ALA A 2 10.39 10.96 -4.82
C ALA A 2 10.60 11.93 -3.64
N ILE A 3 11.84 12.37 -3.39
CA ILE A 3 12.17 13.25 -2.27
C ILE A 3 11.36 14.56 -2.28
N PRO A 4 11.25 15.33 -3.38
CA PRO A 4 10.43 16.54 -3.39
C PRO A 4 8.93 16.31 -3.08
N LEU A 5 8.44 15.10 -3.33
CA LEU A 5 7.07 14.73 -2.93
C LEU A 5 7.00 14.49 -1.42
N LEU A 6 8.00 13.81 -0.85
CA LEU A 6 8.06 13.55 0.59
C LEU A 6 8.23 14.86 1.40
N GLU A 7 8.98 15.83 0.88
CA GLU A 7 9.13 17.18 1.48
C GLU A 7 7.79 17.93 1.62
N SER A 8 6.80 17.59 0.81
CA SER A 8 5.49 18.26 0.83
C SER A 8 4.51 17.70 1.85
N ILE A 9 4.86 16.62 2.56
CA ILE A 9 3.98 15.92 3.50
C ILE A 9 4.72 15.64 4.82
N ASP A 10 4.00 15.60 5.92
CA ASP A 10 4.54 15.13 7.20
C ASP A 10 4.67 13.60 7.19
N ILE A 11 5.91 13.12 7.22
CA ILE A 11 6.26 11.69 7.23
C ILE A 11 6.66 11.17 8.61
N THR A 12 6.73 12.01 9.62
CA THR A 12 7.18 11.67 10.99
C THR A 12 6.41 10.47 11.54
N GLY A 13 7.12 9.45 12.01
CA GLY A 13 6.58 8.22 12.57
C GLY A 13 5.85 7.32 11.56
N LYS A 14 5.94 7.61 10.25
CA LYS A 14 5.30 6.80 9.20
C LYS A 14 6.28 5.83 8.58
N THR A 15 5.78 4.70 8.08
CA THR A 15 6.58 3.76 7.29
C THR A 15 6.33 4.00 5.80
N ILE A 16 7.37 4.39 5.08
CA ILE A 16 7.34 4.57 3.64
C ILE A 16 7.54 3.21 2.98
N THR A 17 6.58 2.80 2.17
CA THR A 17 6.70 1.58 1.37
C THR A 17 6.96 1.93 -0.08
N ALA A 18 7.86 1.21 -0.71
CA ALA A 18 8.19 1.41 -2.12
C ALA A 18 8.44 0.08 -2.83
N ASP A 19 8.09 0.05 -4.11
CA ASP A 19 8.49 -1.05 -4.98
C ASP A 19 9.96 -0.87 -5.43
N ALA A 20 10.43 -1.83 -6.20
CA ALA A 20 11.82 -1.89 -6.62
C ALA A 20 12.34 -0.58 -7.25
N LEU A 21 11.54 0.12 -8.06
CA LEU A 21 12.00 1.33 -8.76
C LEU A 21 12.47 2.43 -7.79
N LEU A 22 11.84 2.53 -6.64
CA LEU A 22 12.12 3.53 -5.61
C LEU A 22 12.97 2.99 -4.46
N THR A 23 13.43 1.74 -4.52
CA THR A 23 14.38 1.16 -3.56
C THR A 23 15.76 1.76 -3.77
N GLN A 24 15.98 2.94 -3.23
CA GLN A 24 17.20 3.73 -3.40
C GLN A 24 17.71 4.19 -2.03
N ARG A 25 19.05 4.13 -1.86
CA ARG A 25 19.73 4.54 -0.62
C ARG A 25 19.32 5.94 -0.16
N LYS A 26 19.32 6.92 -1.08
CA LYS A 26 18.94 8.31 -0.78
C LYS A 26 17.54 8.48 -0.22
N ILE A 27 16.59 7.62 -0.65
CA ILE A 27 15.21 7.67 -0.14
C ILE A 27 15.14 7.05 1.26
N ALA A 28 15.93 6.00 1.52
CA ALA A 28 16.05 5.39 2.84
C ALA A 28 16.69 6.37 3.84
N GLU A 29 17.81 7.00 3.45
CA GLU A 29 18.48 8.04 4.24
C GLU A 29 17.51 9.18 4.58
N TYR A 30 16.86 9.73 3.56
CA TYR A 30 15.89 10.81 3.74
C TYR A 30 14.75 10.44 4.70
N ALA A 31 14.21 9.23 4.60
CA ALA A 31 13.13 8.77 5.47
C ALA A 31 13.57 8.76 6.94
N VAL A 32 14.71 8.12 7.23
CA VAL A 32 15.19 7.98 8.61
C VAL A 32 15.66 9.32 9.20
N GLU A 33 16.31 10.17 8.41
CA GLU A 33 16.73 11.51 8.82
C GLU A 33 15.54 12.46 9.14
N HIS A 34 14.34 12.10 8.69
CA HIS A 34 13.09 12.83 8.96
C HIS A 34 12.14 12.07 9.90
N ASP A 35 12.71 11.25 10.80
CA ASP A 35 11.97 10.48 11.80
C ASP A 35 10.87 9.57 11.22
N ALA A 36 11.07 9.10 9.97
CA ALA A 36 10.23 8.12 9.33
C ALA A 36 10.95 6.77 9.20
N HIS A 37 10.21 5.74 8.86
CA HIS A 37 10.71 4.40 8.60
C HIS A 37 10.54 4.03 7.14
N TYR A 38 11.22 2.97 6.70
CA TYR A 38 11.02 2.43 5.35
C TYR A 38 10.83 0.92 5.35
N LEU A 39 10.12 0.42 4.32
CA LEU A 39 10.08 -0.97 3.89
C LEU A 39 10.11 -1.00 2.36
N PHE A 40 11.24 -1.38 1.79
CA PHE A 40 11.49 -1.36 0.35
C PHE A 40 11.68 -2.75 -0.21
N ILE A 41 11.06 -3.01 -1.36
CA ILE A 41 11.20 -4.28 -2.07
C ILE A 41 12.39 -4.22 -3.01
N ALA A 42 13.31 -5.18 -2.91
CA ALA A 42 14.46 -5.35 -3.77
C ALA A 42 14.13 -6.33 -4.91
N LYS A 43 14.34 -5.90 -6.13
CA LYS A 43 14.18 -6.70 -7.36
C LYS A 43 15.38 -6.44 -8.29
N ASP A 44 15.15 -6.51 -9.59
CA ASP A 44 16.17 -6.38 -10.64
C ASP A 44 16.92 -5.04 -10.65
N ASN A 45 16.38 -3.99 -10.04
CA ASN A 45 17.04 -2.69 -9.86
C ASN A 45 18.16 -2.72 -8.79
N GLN A 46 18.13 -3.71 -7.90
CA GLN A 46 19.12 -3.96 -6.85
C GLN A 46 19.50 -5.46 -6.87
N PRO A 47 20.10 -5.95 -7.98
CA PRO A 47 20.26 -7.38 -8.20
C PRO A 47 21.13 -8.08 -7.15
N THR A 48 22.21 -7.43 -6.71
CA THR A 48 23.09 -7.98 -5.67
C THR A 48 22.36 -8.07 -4.34
N LEU A 49 21.70 -6.99 -3.91
CA LEU A 49 20.88 -6.96 -2.68
C LEU A 49 19.80 -8.06 -2.69
N ALA A 50 19.07 -8.18 -3.79
CA ALA A 50 18.04 -9.20 -3.93
C ALA A 50 18.62 -10.62 -3.94
N ALA A 51 19.81 -10.82 -4.52
CA ALA A 51 20.48 -12.12 -4.56
C ALA A 51 20.97 -12.55 -3.17
N ASP A 52 21.57 -11.63 -2.41
CA ASP A 52 22.08 -11.91 -1.06
C ASP A 52 20.91 -12.26 -0.11
N ILE A 53 19.82 -11.49 -0.15
CA ILE A 53 18.62 -11.79 0.65
C ILE A 53 18.00 -13.13 0.22
N ARG A 54 17.93 -13.40 -1.09
CA ARG A 54 17.44 -14.68 -1.61
C ARG A 54 18.29 -15.86 -1.11
N LEU A 55 19.61 -15.71 -1.09
CA LEU A 55 20.52 -16.74 -0.61
C LEU A 55 20.31 -17.01 0.87
N LEU A 56 20.16 -15.98 1.70
CA LEU A 56 19.86 -16.13 3.13
C LEU A 56 18.58 -16.97 3.35
N PHE A 57 17.53 -16.69 2.57
CA PHE A 57 16.24 -17.38 2.73
C PHE A 57 16.08 -18.61 1.81
N ALA A 58 17.14 -19.11 1.17
CA ALA A 58 17.06 -20.30 0.31
C ALA A 58 16.64 -21.56 1.08
N GLU A 59 17.16 -21.73 2.30
CA GLU A 59 16.85 -22.83 3.21
C GLU A 59 15.98 -22.38 4.39
N ARG A 60 15.03 -21.46 4.13
CA ARG A 60 14.12 -20.97 5.16
C ARG A 60 13.27 -22.07 5.75
N GLY A 61 13.15 -22.07 7.07
CA GLY A 61 12.24 -22.94 7.82
C GLY A 61 10.80 -22.45 7.77
N GLU A 62 10.06 -22.71 8.84
CA GLU A 62 8.71 -22.15 9.02
C GLU A 62 8.75 -20.61 9.01
N PRO A 63 7.70 -19.96 8.49
CA PRO A 63 7.62 -18.50 8.50
C PRO A 63 7.48 -17.95 9.91
N ASP A 64 8.04 -16.77 10.15
CA ASP A 64 7.88 -16.04 11.41
C ASP A 64 6.44 -15.59 11.63
N PHE A 65 5.71 -15.36 10.54
CA PHE A 65 4.28 -15.13 10.57
C PHE A 65 3.61 -15.56 9.25
N ARG A 66 2.38 -16.09 9.37
CA ARG A 66 1.53 -16.47 8.23
C ARG A 66 0.13 -15.92 8.43
N GLU A 67 -0.37 -15.18 7.44
CA GLU A 67 -1.76 -14.72 7.44
C GLU A 67 -2.74 -15.90 7.32
N PRO A 68 -3.91 -15.81 7.98
CA PRO A 68 -5.01 -16.71 7.72
C PRO A 68 -5.40 -16.70 6.24
N LEU A 69 -5.91 -17.84 5.76
CA LEU A 69 -6.39 -17.96 4.39
C LEU A 69 -7.52 -16.97 4.13
N ASN A 70 -7.32 -16.06 3.20
CA ASN A 70 -8.31 -15.06 2.80
C ASN A 70 -9.00 -15.47 1.50
N LEU A 71 -10.31 -15.24 1.44
CA LEU A 71 -11.14 -15.50 0.27
C LEU A 71 -11.64 -14.17 -0.30
N GLU A 72 -10.96 -13.66 -1.31
CA GLU A 72 -11.35 -12.44 -2.01
C GLU A 72 -11.40 -12.66 -3.53
N HIS A 73 -12.36 -12.03 -4.21
CA HIS A 73 -12.46 -12.01 -5.67
C HIS A 73 -12.38 -13.39 -6.36
N GLY A 74 -12.88 -14.46 -5.69
CA GLY A 74 -12.85 -15.82 -6.24
C GLY A 74 -11.47 -16.51 -6.21
N ARG A 75 -10.55 -16.00 -5.41
CA ARG A 75 -9.23 -16.56 -5.14
C ARG A 75 -9.06 -16.83 -3.66
N LEU A 76 -8.38 -17.91 -3.34
CA LEU A 76 -7.85 -18.15 -2.00
C LEU A 76 -6.43 -17.60 -1.99
N GLU A 77 -6.14 -16.75 -1.03
CA GLU A 77 -4.82 -16.14 -0.89
C GLU A 77 -4.30 -16.27 0.53
N THR A 78 -3.04 -16.62 0.67
CA THR A 78 -2.30 -16.58 1.93
C THR A 78 -0.95 -15.94 1.71
N ARG A 79 -0.44 -15.27 2.74
CA ARG A 79 0.90 -14.71 2.76
C ARG A 79 1.67 -15.19 3.97
N ALA A 80 2.96 -15.35 3.77
CA ALA A 80 3.91 -15.69 4.82
C ALA A 80 5.11 -14.76 4.75
N ILE A 81 5.72 -14.47 5.88
CA ILE A 81 6.91 -13.63 6.00
C ILE A 81 7.97 -14.31 6.84
N TRP A 82 9.21 -14.17 6.41
CA TRP A 82 10.43 -14.47 7.14
C TRP A 82 11.22 -13.20 7.33
N THR A 83 11.82 -13.00 8.46
CA THR A 83 12.62 -11.83 8.81
C THR A 83 13.98 -12.25 9.33
N SER A 84 15.01 -11.44 9.15
CA SER A 84 16.34 -11.74 9.69
C SER A 84 17.17 -10.46 9.85
N THR A 85 18.00 -10.45 10.87
CA THR A 85 19.04 -9.42 11.09
C THR A 85 20.42 -9.88 10.63
N ALA A 86 20.56 -11.13 10.14
CA ALA A 86 21.85 -11.75 9.84
C ALA A 86 22.66 -11.02 8.74
N LEU A 87 22.04 -10.19 7.95
CA LEU A 87 22.70 -9.41 6.91
C LEU A 87 22.94 -7.94 7.28
N ASN A 88 22.60 -7.49 8.49
CA ASN A 88 22.71 -6.07 8.87
C ASN A 88 24.12 -5.54 8.77
N ASP A 89 25.14 -6.33 9.17
CA ASP A 89 26.55 -5.94 9.10
C ASP A 89 27.20 -6.26 7.75
N TYR A 90 26.50 -6.99 6.89
CA TYR A 90 27.02 -7.41 5.58
C TYR A 90 26.52 -6.53 4.43
N LEU A 91 25.24 -6.18 4.43
CA LEU A 91 24.63 -5.40 3.36
C LEU A 91 24.94 -3.91 3.56
N ASP A 92 25.52 -3.30 2.54
CA ASP A 92 25.70 -1.85 2.50
C ASP A 92 24.38 -1.16 2.11
N PHE A 93 23.42 -1.13 3.07
CA PHE A 93 22.16 -0.41 2.90
C PHE A 93 21.88 0.48 4.13
N PRO A 94 21.46 1.76 3.94
CA PRO A 94 21.37 2.73 5.04
C PRO A 94 20.37 2.30 6.12
N TYR A 95 20.83 2.37 7.38
CA TYR A 95 20.01 2.12 8.58
C TYR A 95 19.28 0.77 8.59
N LEU A 96 19.87 -0.26 7.98
CA LEU A 96 19.25 -1.57 7.88
C LEU A 96 18.97 -2.18 9.26
N GLY A 97 17.72 -2.44 9.56
CA GLY A 97 17.25 -3.11 10.78
C GLY A 97 16.95 -4.59 10.58
N GLN A 98 16.30 -4.93 9.46
CA GLN A 98 15.98 -6.31 9.07
C GLN A 98 15.91 -6.45 7.56
N VAL A 99 16.15 -7.68 7.08
CA VAL A 99 15.77 -8.12 5.74
C VAL A 99 14.54 -9.01 5.82
N VAL A 100 13.71 -8.99 4.77
CA VAL A 100 12.47 -9.77 4.72
C VAL A 100 12.36 -10.60 3.46
N ALA A 101 11.74 -11.77 3.56
CA ALA A 101 11.22 -12.54 2.44
C ALA A 101 9.71 -12.72 2.63
N ILE A 102 8.91 -12.38 1.62
CA ILE A 102 7.46 -12.47 1.66
C ILE A 102 7.00 -13.39 0.54
N GLU A 103 6.28 -14.44 0.91
CA GLU A 103 5.61 -15.35 0.00
C GLU A 103 4.14 -15.00 -0.12
N ARG A 104 3.65 -14.94 -1.34
CA ARG A 104 2.23 -14.86 -1.64
C ARG A 104 1.81 -16.07 -2.45
N GLN A 105 0.94 -16.88 -1.89
CA GLN A 105 0.33 -18.00 -2.57
C GLN A 105 -1.12 -17.68 -2.92
N THR A 106 -1.48 -17.91 -4.18
CA THR A 106 -2.83 -17.66 -4.69
C THR A 106 -3.36 -18.91 -5.39
N ILE A 107 -4.58 -19.32 -5.05
CA ILE A 107 -5.29 -20.44 -5.68
C ILE A 107 -6.55 -19.91 -6.36
N ALA A 108 -6.62 -20.03 -7.68
CA ALA A 108 -7.79 -19.63 -8.45
C ALA A 108 -8.92 -20.67 -8.27
N LYS A 109 -10.04 -20.31 -7.64
CA LYS A 109 -11.13 -21.26 -7.35
C LYS A 109 -11.72 -21.95 -8.59
N LYS A 110 -11.81 -21.22 -9.71
CA LYS A 110 -12.41 -21.77 -10.94
C LYS A 110 -11.52 -22.81 -11.63
N THR A 111 -10.22 -22.68 -11.53
CA THR A 111 -9.27 -23.53 -12.28
C THR A 111 -8.40 -24.41 -11.39
N GLY A 112 -8.42 -24.19 -10.07
CA GLY A 112 -7.50 -24.84 -9.13
C GLY A 112 -6.03 -24.43 -9.32
N LYS A 113 -5.73 -23.50 -10.25
CA LYS A 113 -4.35 -23.10 -10.54
C LYS A 113 -3.76 -22.38 -9.34
N THR A 114 -2.65 -22.90 -8.85
CA THR A 114 -1.84 -22.28 -7.80
C THR A 114 -0.72 -21.45 -8.43
N SER A 115 -0.49 -20.26 -7.90
CA SER A 115 0.71 -19.46 -8.19
C SER A 115 1.34 -19.02 -6.89
N THR A 116 2.68 -19.07 -6.85
CA THR A 116 3.48 -18.61 -5.71
C THR A 116 4.42 -17.52 -6.19
N GLU A 117 4.43 -16.41 -5.50
CA GLU A 117 5.31 -15.27 -5.73
C GLU A 117 6.14 -15.05 -4.48
N MET A 118 7.45 -14.83 -4.65
CA MET A 118 8.36 -14.49 -3.58
C MET A 118 8.96 -13.13 -3.84
N VAL A 119 8.90 -12.24 -2.87
CA VAL A 119 9.55 -10.93 -2.90
C VAL A 119 10.50 -10.79 -1.71
N TYR A 120 11.56 -10.03 -1.90
CA TYR A 120 12.59 -9.76 -0.92
C TYR A 120 12.65 -8.27 -0.63
N GLY A 121 12.99 -7.88 0.58
CA GLY A 121 13.00 -6.47 0.94
C GLY A 121 13.92 -6.15 2.11
N VAL A 122 14.09 -4.87 2.34
CA VAL A 122 14.89 -4.26 3.40
C VAL A 122 14.07 -3.25 4.16
N THR A 123 14.31 -3.14 5.47
CA THR A 123 13.66 -2.17 6.34
C THR A 123 14.63 -1.69 7.41
N ASP A 124 14.45 -0.45 7.89
CA ASP A 124 15.14 0.08 9.06
C ASP A 124 14.50 -0.37 10.39
N HIS A 125 13.28 -0.90 10.33
CA HIS A 125 12.66 -1.44 11.53
C HIS A 125 13.47 -2.56 12.15
N SER A 126 13.81 -2.41 13.44
CA SER A 126 14.36 -3.53 14.23
C SER A 126 13.26 -4.54 14.59
N PRO A 127 13.59 -5.77 15.01
CA PRO A 127 12.61 -6.75 15.49
C PRO A 127 11.71 -6.22 16.62
N GLU A 128 12.25 -5.33 17.46
CA GLU A 128 11.54 -4.72 18.59
C GLU A 128 10.56 -3.61 18.12
N SER A 129 10.89 -2.91 17.02
CA SER A 129 10.08 -1.80 16.52
C SER A 129 8.93 -2.26 15.63
N ALA A 130 9.10 -3.36 14.90
CA ALA A 130 8.05 -3.93 14.07
C ALA A 130 8.14 -5.47 14.01
N SER A 131 7.07 -6.13 14.47
CA SER A 131 6.90 -7.58 14.36
C SER A 131 6.76 -8.02 12.89
N PRO A 132 7.02 -9.31 12.56
CA PRO A 132 6.82 -9.87 11.22
C PRO A 132 5.40 -9.62 10.69
N GLU A 133 4.37 -9.75 11.53
CA GLU A 133 2.98 -9.43 11.19
C GLU A 133 2.82 -7.97 10.75
N ARG A 134 3.42 -7.04 11.48
CA ARG A 134 3.34 -5.60 11.17
C ARG A 134 4.07 -5.27 9.87
N LEU A 135 5.24 -5.87 9.62
CA LEU A 135 5.96 -5.72 8.35
C LEU A 135 5.15 -6.25 7.16
N LEU A 136 4.48 -7.39 7.34
CA LEU A 136 3.60 -7.93 6.31
C LEU A 136 2.40 -7.01 6.05
N ALA A 137 1.83 -6.41 7.11
CA ALA A 137 0.75 -5.44 6.99
C ALA A 137 1.20 -4.17 6.24
N PHE A 138 2.41 -3.66 6.47
CA PHE A 138 2.97 -2.54 5.69
C PHE A 138 3.11 -2.91 4.21
N ASN A 139 3.66 -4.08 3.89
CA ASN A 139 3.76 -4.55 2.51
C ASN A 139 2.38 -4.69 1.85
N ARG A 140 1.37 -5.18 2.58
CA ARG A 140 -0.02 -5.21 2.09
C ARG A 140 -0.58 -3.83 1.82
N GLY A 141 -0.31 -2.88 2.71
CA GLY A 141 -0.75 -1.49 2.59
C GLY A 141 -0.23 -0.81 1.33
N HIS A 142 0.96 -1.19 0.84
CA HIS A 142 1.53 -0.68 -0.41
C HIS A 142 0.56 -0.86 -1.60
N TRP A 143 -0.09 -2.01 -1.72
CA TRP A 143 -1.04 -2.30 -2.80
C TRP A 143 -2.36 -1.52 -2.70
N GLY A 144 -2.59 -0.81 -1.60
CA GLY A 144 -3.72 0.11 -1.46
C GLY A 144 -3.71 1.24 -2.49
N ILE A 145 -2.52 1.62 -2.99
CA ILE A 145 -2.38 2.64 -4.05
C ILE A 145 -2.93 2.13 -5.39
N GLU A 146 -2.69 0.86 -5.72
CA GLU A 146 -3.25 0.27 -6.96
C GLU A 146 -4.78 0.21 -6.91
N ALA A 147 -5.35 -0.16 -5.76
CA ALA A 147 -6.79 -0.12 -5.58
C ALA A 147 -7.35 1.31 -5.72
N HIS A 148 -6.58 2.33 -5.32
CA HIS A 148 -6.96 3.73 -5.51
C HIS A 148 -6.88 4.14 -6.98
N HIS A 149 -5.81 3.79 -7.69
CA HIS A 149 -5.66 4.03 -9.13
C HIS A 149 -6.77 3.32 -9.92
N TYR A 150 -7.05 2.05 -9.62
CA TYR A 150 -8.16 1.32 -10.24
C TYR A 150 -9.51 2.06 -10.11
N ILE A 151 -9.78 2.67 -8.95
CA ILE A 151 -11.00 3.46 -8.76
C ILE A 151 -11.02 4.68 -9.69
N LEU A 152 -9.89 5.38 -9.86
CA LEU A 152 -9.80 6.54 -10.73
C LEU A 152 -9.91 6.14 -12.20
N ASP A 153 -9.20 5.11 -12.61
CA ASP A 153 -9.12 4.68 -14.02
C ASP A 153 -10.42 4.03 -14.47
N TRP A 154 -10.97 3.15 -13.67
CA TRP A 154 -12.16 2.36 -14.04
C TRP A 154 -13.48 3.04 -13.74
N ASN A 155 -13.65 3.56 -12.51
CA ASN A 155 -14.94 4.14 -12.11
C ASN A 155 -15.12 5.59 -12.60
N TRP A 156 -14.02 6.30 -12.83
CA TRP A 156 -14.01 7.70 -13.27
C TRP A 156 -13.48 7.88 -14.68
N ASP A 157 -13.12 6.79 -15.36
CA ASP A 157 -12.67 6.78 -16.77
C ASP A 157 -11.52 7.78 -17.03
N GLU A 158 -10.54 7.84 -16.08
CA GLU A 158 -9.49 8.85 -16.12
C GLU A 158 -8.60 8.66 -17.35
N ASP A 159 -8.24 7.43 -17.69
CA ASP A 159 -7.40 7.08 -18.84
C ASP A 159 -8.03 7.44 -20.18
N ARG A 160 -9.37 7.43 -20.25
CA ARG A 160 -10.13 7.79 -21.45
C ARG A 160 -10.50 9.27 -21.52
N GLY A 161 -10.00 10.06 -20.55
CA GLY A 161 -10.25 11.52 -20.51
C GLY A 161 -9.83 12.19 -21.81
N ARG A 162 -10.75 12.96 -22.42
CA ARG A 162 -10.51 13.67 -23.69
C ARG A 162 -10.02 15.12 -23.50
N LEU A 163 -10.00 15.61 -22.28
CA LEU A 163 -9.45 16.92 -21.94
C LEU A 163 -7.93 16.86 -22.04
N ARG A 164 -7.35 17.58 -23.02
CA ARG A 164 -5.90 17.50 -23.28
C ARG A 164 -5.23 18.87 -23.37
N THR A 165 -5.97 19.97 -23.12
CA THR A 165 -5.47 21.33 -23.28
C THR A 165 -5.47 22.09 -21.96
N GLY A 166 -4.45 22.94 -21.78
CA GLY A 166 -4.31 23.82 -20.61
C GLY A 166 -4.32 23.07 -19.29
N HIS A 167 -4.91 23.66 -18.27
CA HIS A 167 -5.06 23.08 -16.93
C HIS A 167 -6.25 22.09 -16.79
N GLY A 168 -6.95 21.79 -17.89
CA GLY A 168 -8.14 20.93 -17.88
C GLY A 168 -7.87 19.53 -17.32
N PRO A 169 -6.83 18.79 -17.79
CA PRO A 169 -6.50 17.47 -17.27
C PRO A 169 -6.22 17.47 -15.77
N GLU A 170 -5.36 18.40 -15.32
CA GLU A 170 -4.98 18.52 -13.93
C GLU A 170 -6.18 18.82 -13.01
N ASN A 171 -7.00 19.78 -13.40
CA ASN A 171 -8.20 20.15 -12.65
C ASN A 171 -9.21 18.99 -12.56
N MET A 172 -9.37 18.24 -13.67
CA MET A 172 -10.25 17.06 -13.67
C MET A 172 -9.74 15.97 -12.74
N THR A 173 -8.44 15.67 -12.75
CA THR A 173 -7.81 14.74 -11.84
C THR A 173 -8.00 15.16 -10.38
N ARG A 174 -7.81 16.44 -10.06
CA ARG A 174 -8.05 17.00 -8.72
C ARG A 174 -9.51 16.83 -8.28
N LEU A 175 -10.47 17.12 -9.15
CA LEU A 175 -11.89 16.95 -8.87
C LEU A 175 -12.27 15.48 -8.64
N ARG A 176 -11.75 14.56 -9.44
CA ARG A 176 -11.97 13.13 -9.26
C ARG A 176 -11.42 12.64 -7.92
N ARG A 177 -10.18 13.00 -7.57
CA ARG A 177 -9.57 12.65 -6.29
C ARG A 177 -10.35 13.21 -5.11
N PHE A 178 -10.79 14.47 -5.20
CA PHE A 178 -11.66 15.08 -4.19
C PHE A 178 -12.97 14.29 -4.01
N ALA A 179 -13.65 13.95 -5.11
CA ALA A 179 -14.90 13.19 -5.08
C ALA A 179 -14.70 11.78 -4.47
N VAL A 180 -13.62 11.07 -4.83
CA VAL A 180 -13.27 9.77 -4.22
C VAL A 180 -13.01 9.92 -2.73
N GLY A 181 -12.24 10.93 -2.32
CA GLY A 181 -11.97 11.22 -0.92
C GLY A 181 -13.26 11.49 -0.12
N LEU A 182 -14.15 12.30 -0.69
CA LEU A 182 -15.44 12.63 -0.08
C LEU A 182 -16.34 11.39 0.07
N ILE A 183 -16.41 10.54 -0.96
CA ILE A 183 -17.16 9.28 -0.91
C ILE A 183 -16.61 8.36 0.19
N LYS A 184 -15.28 8.15 0.20
CA LYS A 184 -14.64 7.29 1.21
C LYS A 184 -14.81 7.82 2.64
N ALA A 185 -14.88 9.14 2.81
CA ALA A 185 -15.10 9.76 4.13
C ALA A 185 -16.55 9.64 4.63
N LYS A 186 -17.53 9.49 3.72
CA LYS A 186 -18.97 9.59 4.04
C LYS A 186 -19.73 8.28 3.85
N SER A 187 -19.18 7.29 3.15
CA SER A 187 -19.86 6.06 2.81
C SER A 187 -19.02 4.83 3.17
N ASP A 188 -19.68 3.81 3.70
CA ASP A 188 -19.09 2.49 3.91
C ASP A 188 -19.25 1.58 2.67
N ASP A 189 -20.08 1.98 1.72
CA ASP A 189 -20.21 1.31 0.43
C ASP A 189 -18.97 1.49 -0.43
N SER A 190 -18.79 0.59 -1.41
CA SER A 190 -17.76 0.80 -2.43
C SER A 190 -17.99 2.09 -3.21
N VAL A 191 -16.91 2.72 -3.72
CA VAL A 191 -17.00 3.96 -4.51
C VAL A 191 -17.93 3.77 -5.72
N ALA A 192 -17.83 2.63 -6.43
CA ALA A 192 -18.68 2.31 -7.56
C ALA A 192 -20.18 2.24 -7.18
N ALA A 193 -20.51 1.55 -6.07
CA ALA A 193 -21.87 1.46 -5.58
C ALA A 193 -22.43 2.84 -5.18
N THR A 194 -21.61 3.66 -4.54
CA THR A 194 -21.99 5.01 -4.14
C THR A 194 -22.24 5.90 -5.34
N ILE A 195 -21.35 5.88 -6.36
CA ILE A 195 -21.56 6.60 -7.62
C ILE A 195 -22.88 6.19 -8.27
N ALA A 196 -23.17 4.88 -8.36
CA ALA A 196 -24.41 4.42 -8.94
C ALA A 196 -25.66 4.87 -8.15
N LYS A 197 -25.57 4.94 -6.81
CA LYS A 197 -26.62 5.48 -5.95
C LYS A 197 -26.83 6.99 -6.16
N LEU A 198 -25.75 7.77 -6.27
CA LEU A 198 -25.76 9.22 -6.47
C LEU A 198 -26.27 9.59 -7.88
N ALA A 199 -25.89 8.82 -8.90
CA ALA A 199 -26.39 9.01 -10.27
C ALA A 199 -27.90 8.87 -10.38
N ARG A 200 -28.49 7.95 -9.60
CA ARG A 200 -29.97 7.76 -9.54
C ARG A 200 -30.69 8.84 -8.74
N ARG A 201 -30.01 9.53 -7.84
CA ARG A 201 -30.58 10.53 -6.92
C ARG A 201 -29.60 11.70 -6.75
N GLY A 202 -29.39 12.49 -7.80
CA GLY A 202 -28.40 13.56 -7.87
C GLY A 202 -28.45 14.58 -6.71
N ARG A 203 -29.65 14.85 -6.16
CA ARG A 203 -29.79 15.74 -4.98
C ARG A 203 -29.01 15.26 -3.75
N ARG A 204 -28.76 13.95 -3.59
CA ARG A 204 -27.95 13.41 -2.50
C ARG A 204 -26.47 13.80 -2.53
N VAL A 205 -25.97 14.28 -3.68
CA VAL A 205 -24.62 14.84 -3.76
C VAL A 205 -24.46 16.02 -2.78
N PHE A 206 -25.50 16.83 -2.61
CA PHE A 206 -25.48 17.95 -1.68
C PHE A 206 -25.41 17.50 -0.20
N ASP A 207 -25.95 16.31 0.13
CA ASP A 207 -25.82 15.72 1.48
C ASP A 207 -24.34 15.38 1.76
N TYR A 208 -23.62 14.85 0.76
CA TYR A 208 -22.19 14.57 0.87
C TYR A 208 -21.34 15.84 1.04
N LEU A 209 -21.76 16.94 0.39
CA LEU A 209 -21.09 18.24 0.49
C LEU A 209 -21.48 19.03 1.75
N LEU A 210 -22.29 18.45 2.64
CA LEU A 210 -22.84 19.14 3.84
C LEU A 210 -23.66 20.39 3.51
N MET A 211 -24.29 20.42 2.37
CA MET A 211 -25.10 21.55 1.89
C MET A 211 -26.60 21.39 2.19
N THR A 212 -26.98 20.33 2.90
CA THR A 212 -28.37 20.02 3.25
C THR A 212 -28.47 19.61 4.72
N ASP A 213 -29.64 19.77 5.31
CA ASP A 213 -29.93 19.38 6.71
C ASP A 213 -29.89 17.85 6.91
N ASN A 214 -29.89 17.05 5.85
CA ASN A 214 -29.77 15.60 5.89
C ASN A 214 -28.34 15.08 5.98
N ALA A 215 -27.36 15.99 5.98
CA ALA A 215 -25.94 15.65 6.07
C ALA A 215 -25.58 15.22 7.48
N LYS A 216 -25.55 13.91 7.76
CA LYS A 216 -25.11 13.38 9.06
C LYS A 216 -23.58 13.25 9.08
N PRO A 217 -22.89 13.75 10.13
CA PRO A 217 -21.48 13.46 10.33
C PRO A 217 -21.30 11.94 10.51
N ARG A 218 -20.23 11.39 9.95
CA ARG A 218 -19.87 9.98 10.16
C ARG A 218 -19.54 9.80 11.64
N PRO A 219 -20.06 8.77 12.34
CA PRO A 219 -19.60 8.45 13.67
C PRO A 219 -18.10 8.15 13.61
N SER A 220 -17.34 8.76 14.52
CA SER A 220 -15.91 8.49 14.67
C SER A 220 -15.73 6.98 14.84
N ARG A 221 -14.89 6.36 14.01
CA ARG A 221 -14.46 4.98 14.26
C ARG A 221 -13.78 4.99 15.63
N SER A 222 -14.42 4.40 16.62
CA SER A 222 -13.75 4.04 17.86
C SER A 222 -12.60 3.10 17.48
N VAL A 223 -11.38 3.58 17.63
CA VAL A 223 -10.21 2.71 17.70
C VAL A 223 -10.45 1.88 18.95
N THR A 224 -10.89 0.65 18.79
CA THR A 224 -10.89 -0.34 19.85
C THR A 224 -9.42 -0.58 20.17
N GLN A 225 -8.94 0.12 21.19
CA GLN A 225 -7.75 -0.30 21.92
C GLN A 225 -8.18 -1.56 22.66
N GLU A 226 -7.95 -2.71 22.06
CA GLU A 226 -7.86 -3.94 22.82
C GLU A 226 -6.44 -4.02 23.35
N GLY A 227 -6.36 -4.04 24.70
CA GLY A 227 -5.16 -4.11 25.51
C GLY A 227 -4.40 -5.44 25.41
#